data_a0b85702f07edc75b7983f30485c1ce5
#
_entry.id   a0b85702f07edc75b7983f30485c1ce5
#
_cell.length_a   1.000
_cell.length_b   1.000
_cell.length_c   1.000
_cell.angle_alpha   90.00
_cell.angle_beta   90.00
_cell.angle_gamma   90.00
#
_symmetry.space_group_name_H-M   'P 1'
#
loop_
_entity.id
_entity.type
_entity.pdbx_description
1 polymer ?
#
loop_
_entity_poly.entity_id
_entity_poly.type
_entity_poly.pdbx_seq_one_letter_code
_entity_poly.pdbx_strand_id
1 'polypeptide(L)'
;WKDLQFHLKYIKTLFIVGMPAAISQAFTSLGFLLINSLVMAFDGYVINAIGVGNRINSLLLFPAMSVGTVLATFIGQNIGANQISRAKKSLWFSMLITIMITVIGACILLFLRRPLVSIFINEVDNPQAFNMCVYYLYFLLLVLPLMGIFQIWTGCFQGAGRTGLSLLLATMRLWVLRLPFIWFLMNIIKIGPPSVWYAMVISNFGAAILLSLIHI
;
A
#
# COMPACT_ATOMS: atom_id res chain seq x y z
N TRP A 1 17.02 7.99 -34.90
CA TRP A 1 18.15 8.31 -34.00
C TRP A 1 18.76 9.69 -34.28
N LYS A 2 18.48 10.37 -35.40
CA LYS A 2 19.04 11.70 -35.78
C LYS A 2 18.39 12.86 -35.02
N ASP A 3 17.26 12.69 -34.34
CA ASP A 3 16.48 13.72 -33.64
C ASP A 3 16.57 13.66 -32.10
N LEU A 4 17.51 12.90 -31.57
CA LEU A 4 17.78 12.85 -30.13
C LEU A 4 18.52 14.12 -29.69
N GLN A 5 17.78 15.19 -29.41
CA GLN A 5 18.31 16.39 -28.80
C GLN A 5 18.19 16.31 -27.27
N PHE A 6 19.31 16.30 -26.59
CA PHE A 6 19.36 16.39 -25.14
C PHE A 6 19.00 17.80 -24.66
N HIS A 7 17.79 17.97 -24.14
CA HIS A 7 17.38 19.22 -23.55
C HIS A 7 17.51 19.16 -22.01
N LEU A 8 18.49 19.83 -21.43
CA LEU A 8 18.71 19.92 -19.97
C LEU A 8 17.46 20.33 -19.19
N LYS A 9 16.59 21.14 -19.80
CA LYS A 9 15.32 21.57 -19.20
C LYS A 9 14.40 20.40 -18.87
N TYR A 10 14.28 19.41 -19.76
CA TYR A 10 13.45 18.20 -19.50
C TYR A 10 14.07 17.30 -18.46
N ILE A 11 15.39 17.15 -18.46
CA ILE A 11 16.11 16.39 -17.44
C ILE A 11 15.88 16.99 -16.05
N LYS A 12 16.01 18.32 -15.92
CA LYS A 12 15.73 19.02 -14.64
C LYS A 12 14.30 18.78 -14.17
N THR A 13 13.32 18.86 -15.05
CA THR A 13 11.91 18.62 -14.72
C THR A 13 11.66 17.16 -14.28
N LEU A 14 12.27 16.20 -14.97
CA LEU A 14 12.21 14.79 -14.58
C LEU A 14 12.77 14.55 -13.18
N PHE A 15 13.90 15.18 -12.85
CA PHE A 15 14.49 15.08 -11.51
C PHE A 15 13.61 15.74 -10.44
N ILE A 16 13.06 16.93 -10.70
CA ILE A 16 12.20 17.64 -9.73
C ILE A 16 10.94 16.82 -9.37
N VAL A 17 10.35 16.16 -10.36
CA VAL A 17 9.13 15.37 -10.15
C VAL A 17 9.46 13.94 -9.71
N GLY A 18 10.50 13.34 -10.28
CA GLY A 18 10.87 11.95 -10.03
C GLY A 18 11.54 11.71 -8.68
N MET A 19 12.40 12.65 -8.22
CA MET A 19 13.11 12.51 -6.96
C MET A 19 12.19 12.35 -5.74
N PRO A 20 11.17 13.20 -5.52
CA PRO A 20 10.26 13.00 -4.38
C PRO A 20 9.49 11.69 -4.47
N ALA A 21 9.14 11.24 -5.68
CA ALA A 21 8.47 9.94 -5.87
C ALA A 21 9.41 8.77 -5.54
N ALA A 22 10.68 8.84 -5.97
CA ALA A 22 11.70 7.84 -5.66
C ALA A 22 12.01 7.80 -4.15
N ILE A 23 12.14 8.96 -3.50
CA ILE A 23 12.31 9.08 -2.06
C ILE A 23 11.10 8.48 -1.33
N SER A 24 9.87 8.77 -1.78
CA SER A 24 8.64 8.19 -1.22
C SER A 24 8.67 6.65 -1.25
N GLN A 25 9.10 6.07 -2.38
CA GLN A 25 9.22 4.63 -2.52
C GLN A 25 10.34 4.06 -1.64
N ALA A 26 11.48 4.71 -1.55
CA ALA A 26 12.58 4.32 -0.67
C ALA A 26 12.16 4.36 0.81
N PHE A 27 11.51 5.43 1.27
CA PHE A 27 10.96 5.54 2.62
C PHE A 27 9.91 4.46 2.92
N THR A 28 9.08 4.13 1.94
CA THR A 28 8.11 3.03 2.06
C THR A 28 8.83 1.69 2.23
N SER A 29 9.84 1.41 1.42
CA SER A 29 10.63 0.18 1.49
C SER A 29 11.40 0.06 2.81
N LEU A 30 12.03 1.15 3.26
CA LEU A 30 12.70 1.21 4.57
C LEU A 30 11.70 0.99 5.72
N GLY A 31 10.52 1.58 5.66
CA GLY A 31 9.48 1.37 6.66
C GLY A 31 9.05 -0.10 6.75
N PHE A 32 8.88 -0.78 5.63
CA PHE A 32 8.59 -2.22 5.62
C PHE A 32 9.76 -3.05 6.13
N LEU A 33 10.99 -2.68 5.82
CA LEU A 33 12.19 -3.35 6.34
C LEU A 33 12.26 -3.25 7.88
N LEU A 34 11.97 -2.09 8.45
CA LEU A 34 11.89 -1.92 9.91
C LEU A 34 10.75 -2.73 10.52
N ILE A 35 9.58 -2.77 9.89
CA ILE A 35 8.46 -3.60 10.36
C ILE A 35 8.87 -5.07 10.36
N ASN A 36 9.52 -5.55 9.29
CA ASN A 36 10.02 -6.93 9.22
C ASN A 36 11.07 -7.20 10.29
N SER A 37 11.96 -6.25 10.60
CA SER A 37 12.93 -6.37 11.70
C SER A 37 12.24 -6.48 13.06
N LEU A 38 11.17 -5.74 13.30
CA LEU A 38 10.36 -5.87 14.52
C LEU A 38 9.66 -7.23 14.60
N VAL A 39 9.21 -7.75 13.46
CA VAL A 39 8.59 -9.09 13.37
C VAL A 39 9.59 -10.20 13.68
N MET A 40 10.88 -10.00 13.38
CA MET A 40 11.95 -10.97 13.72
C MET A 40 12.16 -11.15 15.22
N ALA A 41 11.62 -10.26 16.05
CA ALA A 41 11.60 -10.43 17.51
C ALA A 41 10.60 -11.50 17.98
N PHE A 42 9.73 -11.97 17.11
CA PHE A 42 8.77 -13.04 17.38
C PHE A 42 9.29 -14.40 16.88
N ASP A 43 8.59 -15.45 17.26
CA ASP A 43 8.90 -16.82 16.85
C ASP A 43 8.83 -17.01 15.33
N GLY A 44 9.59 -17.98 14.81
CA GLY A 44 9.70 -18.25 13.37
C GLY A 44 8.36 -18.54 12.68
N TYR A 45 7.38 -19.11 13.41
CA TYR A 45 6.05 -19.33 12.84
C TYR A 45 5.28 -18.04 12.54
N VAL A 46 5.53 -16.96 13.28
CA VAL A 46 4.94 -15.62 13.03
C VAL A 46 5.54 -15.01 11.76
N ILE A 47 6.85 -15.12 11.61
CA ILE A 47 7.59 -14.63 10.43
C ILE A 47 7.06 -15.31 9.17
N ASN A 48 6.92 -16.65 9.20
CA ASN A 48 6.40 -17.43 8.10
C ASN A 48 4.95 -17.01 7.76
N ALA A 49 4.10 -16.85 8.77
CA ALA A 49 2.70 -16.44 8.59
C ALA A 49 2.59 -15.07 7.91
N ILE A 50 3.37 -14.08 8.34
CA ILE A 50 3.39 -12.74 7.75
C ILE A 50 3.95 -12.79 6.33
N GLY A 51 5.02 -13.55 6.09
CA GLY A 51 5.62 -13.70 4.77
C GLY A 51 4.64 -14.28 3.74
N VAL A 52 3.96 -15.35 4.09
CA VAL A 52 2.94 -15.99 3.23
C VAL A 52 1.73 -15.08 3.05
N GLY A 53 1.24 -14.46 4.13
CA GLY A 53 0.11 -13.55 4.07
C GLY A 53 0.39 -12.35 3.13
N ASN A 54 1.59 -11.78 3.18
CA ASN A 54 1.99 -10.69 2.30
C ASN A 54 2.07 -11.14 0.82
N ARG A 55 2.49 -12.37 0.53
CA ARG A 55 2.48 -12.92 -0.84
C ARG A 55 1.05 -13.01 -1.38
N ILE A 56 0.12 -13.54 -0.59
CA ILE A 56 -1.29 -13.64 -0.96
C ILE A 56 -1.89 -12.24 -1.17
N ASN A 57 -1.61 -11.30 -0.26
CA ASN A 57 -2.07 -9.91 -0.38
C ASN A 57 -1.58 -9.24 -1.66
N SER A 58 -0.36 -9.52 -2.09
CA SER A 58 0.22 -8.95 -3.30
C SER A 58 -0.56 -9.30 -4.56
N LEU A 59 -1.21 -10.46 -4.62
CA LEU A 59 -2.03 -10.88 -5.77
C LEU A 59 -3.16 -9.88 -6.06
N LEU A 60 -3.76 -9.29 -5.02
CA LEU A 60 -4.82 -8.29 -5.18
C LEU A 60 -4.30 -6.85 -5.17
N LEU A 61 -3.18 -6.61 -4.51
CA LEU A 61 -2.64 -5.26 -4.42
C LEU A 61 -1.98 -4.82 -5.73
N PHE A 62 -1.33 -5.73 -6.48
CA PHE A 62 -0.70 -5.40 -7.76
C PHE A 62 -1.67 -4.86 -8.82
N PRO A 63 -2.85 -5.45 -9.06
CA PRO A 63 -3.85 -4.84 -9.94
C PRO A 63 -4.25 -3.42 -9.50
N ALA A 64 -4.45 -3.20 -8.20
CA ALA A 64 -4.78 -1.88 -7.66
C ALA A 64 -3.65 -0.86 -7.89
N MET A 65 -2.39 -1.27 -7.70
CA MET A 65 -1.21 -0.43 -8.00
C MET A 65 -1.13 -0.09 -9.48
N SER A 66 -1.43 -1.05 -10.37
CA SER A 66 -1.43 -0.83 -11.82
C SER A 66 -2.46 0.22 -12.22
N VAL A 67 -3.68 0.18 -11.66
CA VAL A 67 -4.69 1.21 -11.90
C VAL A 67 -4.19 2.59 -11.44
N GLY A 68 -3.54 2.68 -10.28
CA GLY A 68 -2.94 3.92 -9.76
C GLY A 68 -1.85 4.48 -10.70
N THR A 69 -1.00 3.63 -11.24
CA THR A 69 0.07 4.02 -12.18
C THR A 69 -0.51 4.55 -13.49
N VAL A 70 -1.48 3.86 -14.05
CA VAL A 70 -2.19 4.31 -15.27
C VAL A 70 -2.92 5.63 -15.02
N LEU A 71 -3.58 5.76 -13.86
CA LEU A 71 -4.25 7.01 -13.48
C LEU A 71 -3.29 8.19 -13.43
N ALA A 72 -2.06 8.02 -12.96
CA ALA A 72 -1.07 9.09 -12.92
C ALA A 72 -0.84 9.70 -14.33
N THR A 73 -0.74 8.85 -15.35
CA THR A 73 -0.61 9.29 -16.74
C THR A 73 -1.85 10.07 -17.21
N PHE A 74 -3.06 9.53 -16.95
CA PHE A 74 -4.30 10.21 -17.33
C PHE A 74 -4.47 11.56 -16.63
N ILE A 75 -4.16 11.64 -15.36
CA ILE A 75 -4.22 12.91 -14.59
C ILE A 75 -3.26 13.90 -15.19
N GLY A 76 -1.99 13.52 -15.43
CA GLY A 76 -0.97 14.41 -16.00
C GLY A 76 -1.37 14.96 -17.37
N GLN A 77 -1.85 14.09 -18.26
CA GLN A 77 -2.32 14.49 -19.59
C GLN A 77 -3.52 15.45 -19.55
N ASN A 78 -4.53 15.14 -18.72
CA ASN A 78 -5.72 15.98 -18.63
C ASN A 78 -5.44 17.34 -17.94
N ILE A 79 -4.58 17.39 -16.94
CA ILE A 79 -4.14 18.66 -16.34
C ILE A 79 -3.32 19.47 -17.36
N GLY A 80 -2.39 18.84 -18.09
CA GLY A 80 -1.61 19.49 -19.14
C GLY A 80 -2.47 20.06 -20.27
N ALA A 81 -3.61 19.41 -20.57
CA ALA A 81 -4.60 19.88 -21.54
C ALA A 81 -5.65 20.85 -20.93
N ASN A 82 -5.49 21.27 -19.67
CA ASN A 82 -6.43 22.13 -18.93
C ASN A 82 -7.84 21.54 -18.79
N GLN A 83 -7.98 20.21 -18.85
CA GLN A 83 -9.25 19.46 -18.74
C GLN A 83 -9.47 18.90 -17.32
N ILE A 84 -9.58 19.78 -16.31
CA ILE A 84 -9.68 19.41 -14.91
C ILE A 84 -10.91 18.52 -14.60
N SER A 85 -12.05 18.83 -15.23
CA SER A 85 -13.27 18.02 -15.06
C SER A 85 -13.05 16.57 -15.50
N ARG A 86 -12.30 16.35 -16.57
CA ARG A 86 -11.97 15.02 -17.08
C ARG A 86 -10.97 14.29 -16.18
N ALA A 87 -9.99 15.01 -15.61
CA ALA A 87 -9.08 14.48 -14.61
C ALA A 87 -9.84 13.99 -13.36
N LYS A 88 -10.79 14.78 -12.84
CA LYS A 88 -11.64 14.38 -11.71
C LYS A 88 -12.49 13.15 -12.01
N LYS A 89 -13.09 13.06 -13.19
CA LYS A 89 -13.85 11.86 -13.61
C LYS A 89 -12.95 10.62 -13.64
N SER A 90 -11.74 10.73 -14.22
CA SER A 90 -10.77 9.62 -14.24
C SER A 90 -10.40 9.15 -12.85
N LEU A 91 -10.20 10.06 -11.89
CA LEU A 91 -9.94 9.72 -10.49
C LEU A 91 -11.09 8.89 -9.88
N TRP A 92 -12.34 9.36 -10.01
CA TRP A 92 -13.50 8.67 -9.45
C TRP A 92 -13.73 7.29 -10.07
N PHE A 93 -13.60 7.16 -11.39
CA PHE A 93 -13.71 5.87 -12.08
C PHE A 93 -12.60 4.90 -11.64
N SER A 94 -11.35 5.36 -11.51
CA SER A 94 -10.25 4.54 -11.04
C SER A 94 -10.44 4.12 -9.58
N MET A 95 -10.97 5.00 -8.72
CA MET A 95 -11.36 4.64 -7.36
C MET A 95 -12.42 3.53 -7.34
N LEU A 96 -13.49 3.69 -8.11
CA LEU A 96 -14.57 2.71 -8.19
C LEU A 96 -14.05 1.34 -8.65
N ILE A 97 -13.27 1.32 -9.73
CA ILE A 97 -12.67 0.08 -10.27
C ILE A 97 -11.79 -0.58 -9.23
N THR A 98 -10.94 0.20 -8.55
CA THR A 98 -10.03 -0.34 -7.53
C THR A 98 -10.78 -0.87 -6.32
N ILE A 99 -11.81 -0.17 -5.85
CA ILE A 99 -12.67 -0.65 -4.76
C ILE A 99 -13.36 -1.95 -5.15
N MET A 100 -13.92 -2.03 -6.37
CA MET A 100 -14.54 -3.27 -6.86
C MET A 100 -13.54 -4.43 -6.89
N ILE A 101 -12.36 -4.23 -7.49
CA ILE A 101 -11.32 -5.27 -7.55
C ILE A 101 -10.91 -5.73 -6.15
N THR A 102 -10.65 -4.79 -5.24
CA THR A 102 -10.15 -5.10 -3.92
C THR A 102 -11.23 -5.71 -3.01
N VAL A 103 -12.48 -5.24 -3.08
CA VAL A 103 -13.58 -5.80 -2.29
C VAL A 103 -13.97 -7.18 -2.79
N ILE A 104 -14.19 -7.35 -4.10
CA ILE A 104 -14.54 -8.65 -4.68
C ILE A 104 -13.41 -9.66 -4.42
N GLY A 105 -12.16 -9.25 -4.68
CA GLY A 105 -11.00 -10.08 -4.42
C GLY A 105 -10.85 -10.43 -2.94
N ALA A 106 -11.05 -9.48 -2.02
CA ALA A 106 -11.02 -9.73 -0.58
C ALA A 106 -12.12 -10.72 -0.16
N CYS A 107 -13.35 -10.59 -0.68
CA CYS A 107 -14.42 -11.52 -0.41
C CYS A 107 -14.06 -12.95 -0.88
N ILE A 108 -13.56 -13.09 -2.11
CA ILE A 108 -13.14 -14.39 -2.65
C ILE A 108 -12.03 -14.99 -1.77
N LEU A 109 -11.00 -14.21 -1.44
CA LEU A 109 -9.88 -14.69 -0.62
C LEU A 109 -10.30 -15.00 0.82
N LEU A 110 -11.30 -14.32 1.37
CA LEU A 110 -11.86 -14.66 2.69
C LEU A 110 -12.43 -16.07 2.72
N PHE A 111 -13.14 -16.49 1.68
CA PHE A 111 -13.65 -17.85 1.56
C PHE A 111 -12.53 -18.85 1.29
N LEU A 112 -11.57 -18.50 0.47
CA LEU A 112 -10.47 -19.37 0.04
C LEU A 112 -9.22 -19.30 0.94
N ARG A 113 -9.25 -18.57 2.07
CA ARG A 113 -8.06 -18.32 2.89
C ARG A 113 -7.37 -19.60 3.39
N ARG A 114 -8.12 -20.60 3.86
CA ARG A 114 -7.53 -21.87 4.32
C ARG A 114 -6.89 -22.66 3.17
N PRO A 115 -7.59 -22.96 2.05
CA PRO A 115 -6.96 -23.64 0.92
C PRO A 115 -5.80 -22.85 0.29
N LEU A 116 -5.83 -21.51 0.32
CA LEU A 116 -4.70 -20.71 -0.17
C LEU A 116 -3.48 -20.77 0.74
N VAL A 117 -3.69 -20.75 2.05
CA VAL A 117 -2.58 -20.92 3.02
C VAL A 117 -2.01 -22.31 2.95
N SER A 118 -2.83 -23.35 2.73
CA SER A 118 -2.36 -24.74 2.64
C SER A 118 -1.42 -25.01 1.47
N ILE A 119 -1.44 -24.16 0.42
CA ILE A 119 -0.47 -24.23 -0.69
C ILE A 119 0.96 -23.90 -0.21
N PHE A 120 1.09 -23.04 0.81
CA PHE A 120 2.37 -22.55 1.29
C PHE A 120 2.80 -23.16 2.63
N ILE A 121 1.85 -23.46 3.50
CA ILE A 121 2.09 -23.97 4.85
C ILE A 121 1.21 -25.20 5.04
N ASN A 122 1.85 -26.37 5.30
CA ASN A 122 1.11 -27.58 5.62
C ASN A 122 0.54 -27.45 7.05
N GLU A 123 -0.77 -27.61 7.18
CA GLU A 123 -1.49 -27.51 8.45
C GLU A 123 -1.06 -28.61 9.44
N VAL A 124 -0.70 -29.79 8.94
CA VAL A 124 -0.28 -30.93 9.77
C VAL A 124 1.12 -30.72 10.34
N ASP A 125 2.06 -30.24 9.50
CA ASP A 125 3.46 -30.08 9.89
C ASP A 125 3.68 -28.85 10.77
N ASN A 126 2.92 -27.75 10.52
CA ASN A 126 3.08 -26.50 11.25
C ASN A 126 1.74 -25.80 11.51
N PRO A 127 0.90 -26.36 12.42
CA PRO A 127 -0.43 -25.83 12.70
C PRO A 127 -0.43 -24.42 13.28
N GLN A 128 0.63 -24.04 14.00
CA GLN A 128 0.75 -22.72 14.60
C GLN A 128 0.93 -21.65 13.50
N ALA A 129 1.87 -21.87 12.56
CA ALA A 129 2.10 -20.95 11.45
C ALA A 129 0.87 -20.87 10.53
N PHE A 130 0.21 -22.00 10.27
CA PHE A 130 -0.99 -22.06 9.45
C PHE A 130 -2.12 -21.20 10.04
N ASN A 131 -2.50 -21.45 11.29
CA ASN A 131 -3.58 -20.71 11.96
C ASN A 131 -3.23 -19.21 12.10
N MET A 132 -1.98 -18.89 12.39
CA MET A 132 -1.50 -17.52 12.46
C MET A 132 -1.61 -16.81 11.12
N CYS A 133 -1.25 -17.47 10.01
CA CYS A 133 -1.39 -16.94 8.66
C CYS A 133 -2.86 -16.70 8.28
N VAL A 134 -3.74 -17.67 8.56
CA VAL A 134 -5.19 -17.55 8.32
C VAL A 134 -5.77 -16.37 9.11
N TYR A 135 -5.32 -16.17 10.35
CA TYR A 135 -5.75 -15.06 11.18
C TYR A 135 -5.20 -13.70 10.65
N TYR A 136 -3.93 -13.65 10.26
CA TYR A 136 -3.33 -12.46 9.66
C TYR A 136 -4.03 -12.04 8.36
N LEU A 137 -4.37 -13.01 7.49
CA LEU A 137 -5.10 -12.73 6.26
C LEU A 137 -6.45 -12.05 6.52
N TYR A 138 -7.14 -12.38 7.60
CA TYR A 138 -8.40 -11.73 7.94
C TYR A 138 -8.23 -10.20 8.07
N PHE A 139 -7.18 -9.75 8.77
CA PHE A 139 -6.88 -8.31 8.90
C PHE A 139 -6.39 -7.68 7.60
N LEU A 140 -5.57 -8.40 6.84
CA LEU A 140 -5.09 -7.91 5.54
C LEU A 140 -6.25 -7.65 4.59
N LEU A 141 -7.18 -8.59 4.49
CA LEU A 141 -8.32 -8.50 3.58
C LEU A 141 -9.29 -7.38 3.99
N LEU A 142 -9.44 -7.14 5.30
CA LEU A 142 -10.24 -6.04 5.82
C LEU A 142 -9.71 -4.67 5.39
N VAL A 143 -8.38 -4.48 5.37
CA VAL A 143 -7.76 -3.19 5.02
C VAL A 143 -7.41 -3.05 3.54
N LEU A 144 -7.56 -4.12 2.76
CA LEU A 144 -7.18 -4.14 1.34
C LEU A 144 -7.86 -3.03 0.51
N PRO A 145 -9.18 -2.74 0.66
CA PRO A 145 -9.81 -1.64 -0.05
C PRO A 145 -9.19 -0.28 0.27
N LEU A 146 -8.85 -0.04 1.55
CA LEU A 146 -8.18 1.19 1.98
C LEU A 146 -6.77 1.32 1.38
N MET A 147 -6.04 0.19 1.29
CA MET A 147 -4.75 0.15 0.61
C MET A 147 -4.88 0.48 -0.88
N GLY A 148 -5.92 -0.04 -1.54
CA GLY A 148 -6.25 0.28 -2.93
C GLY A 148 -6.53 1.78 -3.13
N ILE A 149 -7.39 2.37 -2.30
CA ILE A 149 -7.68 3.80 -2.32
C ILE A 149 -6.40 4.63 -2.16
N PHE A 150 -5.53 4.23 -1.22
CA PHE A 150 -4.25 4.90 -1.02
C PHE A 150 -3.37 4.89 -2.29
N GLN A 151 -3.36 3.79 -3.05
CA GLN A 151 -2.61 3.70 -4.30
C GLN A 151 -3.18 4.62 -5.39
N ILE A 152 -4.49 4.73 -5.48
CA ILE A 152 -5.17 5.65 -6.42
C ILE A 152 -4.81 7.11 -6.11
N TRP A 153 -4.85 7.51 -4.84
CA TRP A 153 -4.48 8.87 -4.44
C TRP A 153 -2.99 9.17 -4.67
N THR A 154 -2.13 8.19 -4.39
CA THR A 154 -0.70 8.29 -4.70
C THR A 154 -0.47 8.54 -6.19
N GLY A 155 -1.14 7.78 -7.06
CA GLY A 155 -1.11 7.98 -8.51
C GLY A 155 -1.65 9.34 -8.93
N CYS A 156 -2.75 9.79 -8.32
CA CYS A 156 -3.32 11.12 -8.58
C CYS A 156 -2.33 12.26 -8.26
N PHE A 157 -1.70 12.22 -7.08
CA PHE A 157 -0.71 13.24 -6.69
C PHE A 157 0.55 13.21 -7.59
N GLN A 158 1.01 12.02 -7.96
CA GLN A 158 2.13 11.87 -8.88
C GLN A 158 1.79 12.44 -10.27
N GLY A 159 0.61 12.12 -10.80
CA GLY A 159 0.14 12.64 -12.07
C GLY A 159 -0.09 14.16 -12.08
N ALA A 160 -0.52 14.72 -10.95
CA ALA A 160 -0.68 16.16 -10.78
C ALA A 160 0.65 16.92 -10.54
N GLY A 161 1.80 16.22 -10.54
CA GLY A 161 3.10 16.80 -10.23
C GLY A 161 3.30 17.17 -8.75
N ARG A 162 2.35 16.80 -7.87
CA ARG A 162 2.41 17.06 -6.42
C ARG A 162 3.00 15.86 -5.66
N THR A 163 4.14 15.37 -6.12
CA THR A 163 4.79 14.16 -5.58
C THR A 163 5.21 14.29 -4.11
N GLY A 164 5.41 15.53 -3.62
CA GLY A 164 5.64 15.80 -2.19
C GLY A 164 4.46 15.38 -1.30
N LEU A 165 3.20 15.47 -1.79
CA LEU A 165 2.03 14.98 -1.03
C LEU A 165 2.01 13.45 -0.95
N SER A 166 2.41 12.74 -2.01
CA SER A 166 2.52 11.28 -1.96
C SER A 166 3.60 10.83 -0.98
N LEU A 167 4.74 11.55 -0.92
CA LEU A 167 5.78 11.32 0.07
C LEU A 167 5.26 11.56 1.49
N LEU A 168 4.59 12.68 1.74
CA LEU A 168 4.02 13.02 3.04
C LEU A 168 3.06 11.94 3.53
N LEU A 169 2.12 11.50 2.68
CA LEU A 169 1.15 10.47 3.02
C LEU A 169 1.80 9.12 3.31
N ALA A 170 2.78 8.70 2.49
CA ALA A 170 3.51 7.45 2.72
C ALA A 170 4.28 7.49 4.04
N THR A 171 4.94 8.61 4.34
CA THR A 171 5.68 8.82 5.58
C THR A 171 4.74 8.83 6.78
N MET A 172 3.65 9.59 6.73
CA MET A 172 2.66 9.64 7.82
C MET A 172 2.09 8.25 8.10
N ARG A 173 1.71 7.49 7.07
CA ARG A 173 1.11 6.17 7.24
C ARG A 173 2.06 5.17 7.90
N LEU A 174 3.32 5.08 7.45
CA LEU A 174 4.25 4.07 7.92
C LEU A 174 5.07 4.52 9.13
N TRP A 175 5.63 5.71 9.07
CA TRP A 175 6.59 6.18 10.07
C TRP A 175 5.92 6.84 11.27
N VAL A 176 4.87 7.63 11.05
CA VAL A 176 4.20 8.35 12.14
C VAL A 176 3.09 7.51 12.79
N LEU A 177 2.34 6.76 11.98
CA LEU A 177 1.24 5.95 12.51
C LEU A 177 1.70 4.51 12.77
N ARG A 178 2.13 3.76 11.76
CA ARG A 178 2.32 2.31 11.91
C ARG A 178 3.46 1.93 12.85
N LEU A 179 4.67 2.45 12.66
CA LEU A 179 5.83 2.09 13.47
C LEU A 179 5.66 2.44 14.96
N PRO A 180 5.23 3.67 15.34
CA PRO A 180 4.99 3.99 16.74
C PRO A 180 3.89 3.17 17.38
N PHE A 181 2.80 2.86 16.64
CA PHE A 181 1.74 2.01 17.14
C PHE A 181 2.19 0.57 17.34
N ILE A 182 3.01 0.00 16.43
CA ILE A 182 3.61 -1.33 16.65
C ILE A 182 4.43 -1.30 17.94
N TRP A 183 5.34 -0.34 18.07
CA TRP A 183 6.17 -0.21 19.26
C TRP A 183 5.35 -0.08 20.55
N PHE A 184 4.32 0.76 20.54
CA PHE A 184 3.42 0.96 21.67
C PHE A 184 2.66 -0.33 22.05
N LEU A 185 2.09 -1.02 21.07
CA LEU A 185 1.34 -2.25 21.31
C LEU A 185 2.24 -3.41 21.75
N MET A 186 3.49 -3.47 21.27
CA MET A 186 4.46 -4.49 21.67
C MET A 186 5.05 -4.26 23.07
N ASN A 187 5.45 -3.03 23.40
CA ASN A 187 6.24 -2.76 24.59
C ASN A 187 5.39 -2.30 25.78
N ILE A 188 4.31 -1.55 25.55
CA ILE A 188 3.47 -0.99 26.61
C ILE A 188 2.28 -1.92 26.88
N ILE A 189 1.51 -2.28 25.86
CA ILE A 189 0.32 -3.13 26.02
C ILE A 189 0.69 -4.62 26.01
N LYS A 190 1.81 -5.00 25.39
CA LYS A 190 2.37 -6.37 25.35
C LYS A 190 1.42 -7.40 24.74
N ILE A 191 0.72 -7.03 23.66
CA ILE A 191 -0.24 -7.92 22.96
C ILE A 191 0.47 -9.07 22.21
N GLY A 192 1.79 -8.95 21.95
CA GLY A 192 2.53 -9.93 21.15
C GLY A 192 2.35 -9.75 19.64
N PRO A 193 2.38 -10.83 18.83
CA PRO A 193 2.33 -10.77 17.36
C PRO A 193 1.16 -9.99 16.76
N PRO A 194 -0.06 -10.00 17.32
CA PRO A 194 -1.19 -9.22 16.82
C PRO A 194 -0.97 -7.71 16.79
N SER A 195 0.02 -7.19 17.53
CA SER A 195 0.38 -5.75 17.52
C SER A 195 0.65 -5.22 16.12
N VAL A 196 1.28 -6.01 15.25
CA VAL A 196 1.59 -5.63 13.87
C VAL A 196 0.31 -5.46 13.05
N TRP A 197 -0.69 -6.33 13.26
CA TRP A 197 -1.95 -6.32 12.51
C TRP A 197 -2.86 -5.19 12.94
N TYR A 198 -3.00 -4.97 14.25
CA TYR A 198 -3.77 -3.84 14.78
C TYR A 198 -3.16 -2.52 14.35
N ALA A 199 -1.84 -2.35 14.43
CA ALA A 199 -1.18 -1.15 13.93
C ALA A 199 -1.37 -0.95 12.42
N MET A 200 -1.40 -2.04 11.64
CA MET A 200 -1.71 -1.99 10.21
C MET A 200 -3.12 -1.47 9.96
N VAL A 201 -4.11 -1.96 10.67
CA VAL A 201 -5.50 -1.48 10.58
C VAL A 201 -5.57 0.00 10.93
N ILE A 202 -5.08 0.38 12.10
CA ILE A 202 -5.10 1.77 12.60
C ILE A 202 -4.40 2.72 11.63
N SER A 203 -3.23 2.35 11.11
CA SER A 203 -2.46 3.20 10.20
C SER A 203 -3.15 3.40 8.85
N ASN A 204 -3.85 2.40 8.31
CA ASN A 204 -4.58 2.53 7.06
C ASN A 204 -5.86 3.37 7.24
N PHE A 205 -6.58 3.21 8.33
CA PHE A 205 -7.72 4.08 8.66
C PHE A 205 -7.27 5.52 8.93
N GLY A 206 -6.20 5.71 9.70
CA GLY A 206 -5.61 7.04 9.92
C GLY A 206 -5.17 7.72 8.63
N ALA A 207 -4.55 6.98 7.70
CA ALA A 207 -4.20 7.50 6.38
C ALA A 207 -5.44 7.86 5.55
N ALA A 208 -6.52 7.10 5.64
CA ALA A 208 -7.78 7.43 4.96
C ALA A 208 -8.41 8.73 5.51
N ILE A 209 -8.37 8.94 6.82
CA ILE A 209 -8.80 10.19 7.45
C ILE A 209 -7.94 11.36 6.99
N LEU A 210 -6.60 11.21 6.99
CA LEU A 210 -5.69 12.25 6.49
C LEU A 210 -5.98 12.60 5.02
N LEU A 211 -6.27 11.60 4.18
CA LEU A 211 -6.66 11.82 2.80
C LEU A 211 -7.97 12.62 2.67
N SER A 212 -8.93 12.40 3.56
CA SER A 212 -10.21 13.14 3.53
C SER A 212 -10.04 14.62 3.88
N LEU A 213 -8.97 14.99 4.58
CA LEU A 213 -8.65 16.37 4.95
C LEU A 213 -7.89 17.13 3.83
N ILE A 214 -7.36 16.42 2.85
CA ILE A 214 -6.65 17.03 1.72
C ILE A 214 -7.67 17.37 0.64
N HIS A 215 -8.07 18.65 0.59
CA HIS A 215 -8.89 19.17 -0.49
C HIS A 215 -8.04 19.39 -1.74
N ILE A 216 -8.44 18.75 -2.84
CA ILE A 216 -7.84 18.91 -4.19
C ILE A 216 -8.67 19.88 -5.02
#